data_d68d9b24ee44c0eeabd70f13eb87ed52
#
_entry.id   d68d9b24ee44c0eeabd70f13eb87ed52
#
_cell.length_a   1.000
_cell.length_b   1.000
_cell.length_c   1.000
_cell.angle_alpha   90.00
_cell.angle_beta   90.00
_cell.angle_gamma   90.00
#
_symmetry.space_group_name_H-M   'P 1'
#
loop_
_entity.id
_entity.type
_entity.pdbx_description
1 polymer ?
#
loop_
_entity_poly.entity_id
_entity_poly.type
_entity_poly.pdbx_seq_one_letter_code
_entity_poly.pdbx_strand_id
1 'polypeptide(L)'
;MCGIVGYIGHREAYPIILKGLQRLEYRGYDSAGIALYDGSSIKLSKTKGKVADLERKFSDQNNTPKGTLGIGHTRWATHGVPNDTNSHPHFSNSGDLELYVDGVSVATYNG
;
A
#
# COMPACT_ATOMS: atom_id res chain seq x y z
N MET A 1 -13.56 -7.72 1.81
CA MET A 1 -13.17 -7.86 0.39
C MET A 1 -11.94 -7.00 0.13
N CYS A 2 -10.93 -7.55 -0.53
CA CYS A 2 -9.70 -6.83 -0.79
C CYS A 2 -9.84 -5.87 -1.98
N GLY A 3 -9.14 -4.74 -1.92
CA GLY A 3 -9.08 -3.76 -2.99
C GLY A 3 -7.65 -3.39 -3.33
N ILE A 4 -7.37 -3.15 -4.60
CA ILE A 4 -6.04 -2.83 -5.11
C ILE A 4 -6.13 -1.57 -5.96
N VAL A 5 -5.18 -0.67 -5.77
CA VAL A 5 -5.00 0.52 -6.61
C VAL A 5 -3.56 0.57 -7.05
N GLY A 6 -3.33 0.79 -8.34
CA GLY A 6 -2.00 0.96 -8.89
C GLY A 6 -1.92 2.21 -9.74
N TYR A 7 -0.76 2.84 -9.77
CA TYR A 7 -0.51 4.01 -10.61
C TYR A 7 0.92 3.98 -11.14
N ILE A 8 1.05 4.25 -12.42
CA ILE A 8 2.33 4.57 -13.06
C ILE A 8 2.09 5.72 -14.04
N GLY A 9 2.92 6.74 -13.97
CA GLY A 9 2.73 7.90 -14.83
C GLY A 9 3.71 9.00 -14.50
N HIS A 10 3.34 10.25 -14.80
CA HIS A 10 4.19 11.42 -14.59
C HIS A 10 3.75 12.29 -13.40
N ARG A 11 2.67 11.89 -12.72
CA ARG A 11 2.18 12.61 -11.53
C ARG A 11 2.68 11.93 -10.26
N GLU A 12 2.62 12.66 -9.14
CA GLU A 12 2.85 12.05 -7.84
C GLU A 12 1.81 10.96 -7.57
N ALA A 13 2.28 9.75 -7.31
CA ALA A 13 1.41 8.58 -7.15
C ALA A 13 0.64 8.59 -5.82
N TYR A 14 1.23 9.13 -4.76
CA TYR A 14 0.67 9.05 -3.41
C TYR A 14 -0.76 9.62 -3.33
N PRO A 15 -1.05 10.86 -3.76
CA PRO A 15 -2.41 11.39 -3.65
C PRO A 15 -3.42 10.60 -4.47
N ILE A 16 -3.00 10.09 -5.62
CA ILE A 16 -3.88 9.33 -6.52
C ILE A 16 -4.24 7.98 -5.89
N ILE A 17 -3.24 7.27 -5.35
CA ILE A 17 -3.44 5.98 -4.70
C ILE A 17 -4.25 6.14 -3.43
N LEU A 18 -3.93 7.14 -2.60
CA LEU A 18 -4.66 7.39 -1.36
C LEU A 18 -6.15 7.64 -1.64
N LYS A 19 -6.45 8.46 -2.63
CA LYS A 19 -7.83 8.75 -3.02
C LYS A 19 -8.55 7.50 -3.52
N GLY A 20 -7.85 6.65 -4.28
CA GLY A 20 -8.38 5.37 -4.72
C GLY A 20 -8.72 4.45 -3.56
N LEU A 21 -7.85 4.37 -2.57
CA LEU A 21 -8.09 3.55 -1.37
C LEU A 21 -9.28 4.10 -0.57
N GLN A 22 -9.40 5.42 -0.44
CA GLN A 22 -10.54 6.04 0.23
C GLN A 22 -11.86 5.68 -0.44
N ARG A 23 -11.89 5.59 -1.76
CA ARG A 23 -13.07 5.17 -2.51
C ARG A 23 -13.43 3.71 -2.30
N LEU A 24 -12.46 2.88 -1.94
CA LEU A 24 -12.69 1.46 -1.66
C LEU A 24 -13.15 1.19 -0.22
N GLU A 25 -13.18 2.20 0.64
CA GLU A 25 -13.54 2.03 2.05
C GLU A 25 -14.94 1.45 2.25
N TYR A 26 -15.88 1.78 1.36
CA TYR A 26 -17.25 1.29 1.46
C TYR A 26 -17.35 -0.24 1.42
N ARG A 27 -16.33 -0.92 0.89
CA ARG A 27 -16.31 -2.38 0.75
C ARG A 27 -15.94 -3.09 2.05
N GLY A 28 -15.48 -2.33 3.05
CA GLY A 28 -14.99 -2.91 4.29
C GLY A 28 -13.57 -3.45 4.17
N TYR A 29 -12.76 -3.21 5.19
CA TYR A 29 -11.39 -3.71 5.26
C TYR A 29 -10.89 -3.58 6.70
N ASP A 30 -9.78 -4.27 7.03
CA ASP A 30 -9.19 -4.23 8.36
C ASP A 30 -7.76 -3.71 8.37
N SER A 31 -7.15 -3.58 7.20
CA SER A 31 -5.80 -3.03 7.09
C SER A 31 -5.59 -2.41 5.70
N ALA A 32 -4.62 -1.52 5.62
CA ALA A 32 -4.28 -0.82 4.37
C ALA A 32 -2.77 -0.62 4.27
N GLY A 33 -2.29 -0.48 3.05
CA GLY A 33 -0.89 -0.23 2.80
C GLY A 33 -0.65 0.45 1.47
N ILE A 34 0.43 1.23 1.40
CA ILE A 34 0.89 1.90 0.18
C ILE A 34 2.39 1.67 0.05
N ALA A 35 2.83 1.37 -1.16
CA ALA A 35 4.23 1.32 -1.51
C ALA A 35 4.49 2.22 -2.72
N LEU A 36 5.55 3.01 -2.63
CA LEU A 36 5.91 4.02 -3.63
C LEU A 36 7.36 3.87 -4.03
N TYR A 37 7.63 4.05 -5.32
CA TYR A 37 8.99 4.05 -5.87
C TYR A 37 9.31 5.46 -6.36
N ASP A 38 10.38 6.05 -5.83
CA ASP A 38 10.78 7.43 -6.10
C ASP A 38 11.91 7.55 -7.15
N GLY A 39 12.29 6.45 -7.78
CA GLY A 39 13.40 6.40 -8.72
C GLY A 39 14.68 5.82 -8.12
N SER A 40 14.78 5.72 -6.81
CA SER A 40 15.97 5.18 -6.13
C SER A 40 15.62 4.16 -5.05
N SER A 41 14.51 4.32 -4.37
CA SER A 41 14.12 3.43 -3.28
C SER A 41 12.61 3.22 -3.25
N ILE A 42 12.19 2.14 -2.61
CA ILE A 42 10.78 1.84 -2.37
C ILE A 42 10.46 2.22 -0.93
N LYS A 43 9.42 3.03 -0.75
CA LYS A 43 8.89 3.39 0.56
C LYS A 43 7.57 2.70 0.77
N LEU A 44 7.48 1.97 1.87
CA LEU A 44 6.32 1.18 2.24
C LEU A 44 5.77 1.67 3.57
N SER A 45 4.45 1.88 3.63
CA SER A 45 3.76 2.09 4.89
C SER A 45 2.51 1.25 4.92
N LYS A 46 2.29 0.58 6.04
CA LYS A 46 1.15 -0.30 6.28
C LYS A 46 0.56 -0.01 7.65
N THR A 47 -0.73 -0.21 7.79
CA THR A 47 -1.39 -0.06 9.07
C THR A 47 -2.59 -1.00 9.20
N LYS A 48 -2.78 -1.51 10.41
CA LYS A 48 -4.07 -2.05 10.81
C LYS A 48 -5.02 -0.88 11.03
N GLY A 49 -6.21 -0.93 10.42
CA GLY A 49 -7.21 0.11 10.57
C GLY A 49 -7.54 0.81 9.26
N LYS A 50 -7.84 2.09 9.35
CA LYS A 50 -8.39 2.85 8.22
C LYS A 50 -7.30 3.51 7.38
N VAL A 51 -7.67 3.90 6.17
CA VAL A 51 -6.80 4.68 5.28
C VAL A 51 -6.37 5.99 5.94
N ALA A 52 -7.23 6.60 6.76
CA ALA A 52 -6.86 7.79 7.52
C ALA A 52 -5.68 7.54 8.49
N ASP A 53 -5.59 6.35 9.06
CA ASP A 53 -4.47 5.98 9.93
C ASP A 53 -3.18 5.83 9.12
N LEU A 54 -3.28 5.32 7.90
CA LEU A 54 -2.16 5.23 6.98
C LEU A 54 -1.65 6.62 6.58
N GLU A 55 -2.55 7.53 6.26
CA GLU A 55 -2.23 8.91 5.94
C GLU A 55 -1.52 9.59 7.11
N ARG A 56 -1.99 9.34 8.33
CA ARG A 56 -1.39 9.88 9.55
C ARG A 56 0.04 9.37 9.77
N LYS A 57 0.29 8.10 9.49
CA LYS A 57 1.65 7.53 9.56
C LYS A 57 2.63 8.26 8.66
N PHE A 58 2.23 8.60 7.43
CA PHE A 58 3.08 9.38 6.54
C PHE A 58 3.30 10.80 7.06
N SER A 59 2.27 11.43 7.59
CA SER A 59 2.38 12.78 8.15
C SER A 59 3.31 12.83 9.36
N ASP A 60 3.22 11.83 10.24
CA ASP A 60 4.04 11.75 11.45
C ASP A 60 5.52 11.55 11.15
N GLN A 61 5.85 10.99 10.00
CA GLN A 61 7.22 10.80 9.57
C GLN A 61 7.83 12.05 8.93
N ASN A 62 7.10 13.16 8.92
CA ASN A 62 7.51 14.43 8.28
C ASN A 62 7.98 14.25 6.84
N ASN A 63 7.40 13.29 6.15
CA ASN A 63 7.87 12.90 4.84
C ASN A 63 6.66 12.80 3.92
N THR A 64 6.47 13.81 3.05
CA THR A 64 5.52 13.65 1.96
C THR A 64 6.09 12.59 1.03
N PRO A 65 5.44 11.44 0.88
CA PRO A 65 5.98 10.39 0.02
C PRO A 65 6.03 10.88 -1.42
N LYS A 66 7.17 10.69 -2.07
CA LYS A 66 7.37 11.05 -3.46
C LYS A 66 7.48 9.80 -4.30
N GLY A 67 7.09 9.92 -5.56
CA GLY A 67 7.21 8.83 -6.51
C GLY A 67 6.08 8.88 -7.54
N THR A 68 6.39 8.36 -8.72
CA THR A 68 5.46 8.32 -9.86
C THR A 68 4.97 6.91 -10.15
N LEU A 69 5.39 5.94 -9.36
CA LEU A 69 4.96 4.55 -9.43
C LEU A 69 4.60 4.08 -8.02
N GLY A 70 3.44 3.47 -7.90
CA GLY A 70 3.05 2.94 -6.61
C GLY A 70 1.89 1.98 -6.68
N ILE A 71 1.69 1.26 -5.59
CA ILE A 71 0.56 0.37 -5.39
C ILE A 71 -0.03 0.61 -4.01
N GLY A 72 -1.34 0.43 -3.91
CA GLY A 72 -2.05 0.48 -2.64
C GLY A 72 -2.99 -0.70 -2.49
N HIS A 73 -3.24 -1.10 -1.26
CA HIS A 73 -4.05 -2.26 -0.96
C HIS A 73 -4.88 -2.03 0.30
N THR A 74 -6.15 -2.42 0.23
CA THR A 74 -6.99 -2.60 1.42
C THR A 74 -7.25 -4.10 1.58
N ARG A 75 -7.00 -4.63 2.78
CA ARG A 75 -7.11 -6.05 3.05
C ARG A 75 -8.25 -6.34 4.00
N TRP A 76 -9.05 -7.34 3.65
CA TRP A 76 -9.94 -8.00 4.59
C TRP A 76 -9.30 -9.33 4.96
N ALA A 77 -8.96 -9.51 6.22
CA ALA A 77 -8.18 -10.65 6.65
C ALA A 77 -8.97 -11.96 6.52
N THR A 78 -8.50 -12.83 5.63
CA THR A 78 -8.99 -14.20 5.52
C THR A 78 -7.97 -15.19 6.11
N HIS A 79 -6.70 -14.80 6.13
CA HIS A 79 -5.60 -15.57 6.71
C HIS A 79 -4.73 -14.65 7.55
N GLY A 80 -4.39 -15.12 8.74
CA GLY A 80 -3.59 -14.34 9.68
C GLY A 80 -4.35 -13.22 10.34
N VAL A 81 -3.81 -12.74 11.44
CA VAL A 81 -4.43 -11.70 12.26
C VAL A 81 -4.28 -10.35 11.56
N PRO A 82 -5.30 -9.47 11.61
CA PRO A 82 -5.15 -8.09 11.13
C PRO A 82 -4.10 -7.35 11.97
N ASN A 83 -2.95 -7.07 11.36
CA ASN A 83 -1.87 -6.30 11.98
C ASN A 83 -0.98 -5.69 10.89
N ASP A 84 -0.05 -4.85 11.29
CA ASP A 84 0.85 -4.19 10.34
C ASP A 84 1.73 -5.18 9.60
N THR A 85 2.14 -6.27 10.23
CA THR A 85 2.98 -7.30 9.62
C THR A 85 2.25 -8.05 8.51
N ASN A 86 0.98 -8.38 8.73
CA ASN A 86 0.18 -9.13 7.76
C ASN A 86 -0.50 -8.25 6.72
N SER A 87 -0.41 -6.94 6.86
CA SER A 87 -0.98 -5.99 5.88
C SER A 87 -0.20 -6.00 4.58
N HIS A 88 -0.88 -5.72 3.48
CA HIS A 88 -0.27 -5.60 2.17
C HIS A 88 0.06 -4.14 1.84
N PRO A 89 1.03 -3.87 0.99
CA PRO A 89 1.90 -4.81 0.27
C PRO A 89 3.07 -5.34 1.09
N HIS A 90 3.80 -6.28 0.54
CA HIS A 90 4.98 -6.87 1.16
C HIS A 90 6.22 -6.67 0.30
N PHE A 91 7.38 -6.59 0.94
CA PHE A 91 8.64 -6.73 0.24
C PHE A 91 8.97 -8.22 0.04
N SER A 92 9.57 -8.54 -1.10
CA SER A 92 10.18 -9.85 -1.32
C SER A 92 11.69 -9.71 -1.28
N ASN A 93 12.37 -10.67 -0.65
CA ASN A 93 13.83 -10.73 -0.59
C ASN A 93 14.47 -9.38 -0.25
N SER A 94 15.46 -8.95 -1.04
CA SER A 94 16.29 -7.79 -0.76
C SER A 94 15.71 -6.46 -1.28
N GLY A 95 14.41 -6.26 -1.13
CA GLY A 95 13.78 -4.98 -1.40
C GLY A 95 12.95 -4.90 -2.66
N ASP A 96 12.71 -6.02 -3.32
CA ASP A 96 11.73 -6.09 -4.38
C ASP A 96 10.34 -5.94 -3.79
N LEU A 97 9.47 -5.24 -4.49
CA LEU A 97 8.11 -5.05 -4.04
C LEU A 97 7.21 -6.13 -4.62
N GLU A 98 6.50 -6.82 -3.75
CA GLU A 98 5.45 -7.75 -4.16
C GLU A 98 4.13 -7.36 -3.53
N LEU A 99 3.07 -7.44 -4.33
CA LEU A 99 1.70 -7.29 -3.85
C LEU A 99 1.07 -8.67 -3.76
N TYR A 100 0.63 -9.03 -2.56
CA TYR A 100 -0.09 -10.27 -2.34
C TYR A 100 -1.56 -9.99 -2.09
N VAL A 101 -2.40 -10.81 -2.69
CA VAL A 101 -3.85 -10.83 -2.42
C VAL A 101 -4.19 -12.26 -1.98
N ASP A 102 -4.69 -12.39 -0.76
CA ASP A 102 -5.03 -13.68 -0.17
C ASP A 102 -3.88 -14.70 -0.23
N GLY A 103 -2.66 -14.23 0.00
CA GLY A 103 -1.47 -15.08 0.00
C GLY A 103 -0.91 -15.41 -1.37
N VAL A 104 -1.48 -14.86 -2.45
CA VAL A 104 -1.01 -15.07 -3.82
C VAL A 104 -0.35 -13.79 -4.33
N SER A 105 0.87 -13.90 -4.83
CA SER A 105 1.55 -12.77 -5.45
C SER A 105 0.83 -12.39 -6.75
N VAL A 106 0.39 -11.16 -6.85
CA VAL A 106 -0.33 -10.67 -8.04
C VAL A 106 0.46 -9.60 -8.79
N ALA A 107 1.46 -9.01 -8.17
CA ALA A 107 2.31 -8.02 -8.82
C ALA A 107 3.67 -7.99 -8.13
N THR A 108 4.71 -7.85 -8.92
CA THR A 108 6.09 -7.76 -8.43
C THR A 108 6.77 -6.58 -9.10
N TYR A 109 7.55 -5.83 -8.33
CA TYR A 109 8.40 -4.77 -8.84
C TYR A 109 9.83 -5.01 -8.38
N ASN A 110 10.72 -5.21 -9.32
CA ASN A 110 12.14 -5.43 -9.07
C ASN A 110 12.88 -4.13 -9.43
N GLY A 111 13.02 -3.29 -8.42
CA GLY A 111 13.60 -1.96 -8.59
C GLY A 111 14.84 -1.90 -9.46
#